data_b8f7d5343113ace12c0a559204f9a7aa
#
_entry.id   b8f7d5343113ace12c0a559204f9a7aa
#
_cell.length_a   1.000
_cell.length_b   1.000
_cell.length_c   1.000
_cell.angle_alpha   90.00
_cell.angle_beta   90.00
_cell.angle_gamma   90.00
#
_symmetry.space_group_name_H-M   'P 1'
#
loop_
_entity.id
_entity.type
_entity.pdbx_description
1 polymer ?
#
loop_
_entity_poly.entity_id
_entity_poly.type
_entity_poly.pdbx_seq_one_letter_code
_entity_poly.pdbx_strand_id
1 'polypeptide(L)'
;VSPDRFDIVIVGSGPGGYVAAIRAGQLGLKTALIEKDPFQGGTCLHRGCIPTKALLENASRYRDLLEASDFGLSIGEVEIDWSRIQARKAGVVRQLSRGVAGLLKKQDVEVITGWGRVMSPRTVGIYDKIDYGRMGLDRGPVRTISADHIVVATGSVPREIGSVPFDGQRIISSDHVLELETLPESMVIVGAGAVGVEFASIFHRFGTRVTLVEALPRLLPIEDHDVSAELARSFARQGIDARTDTPLTGATPVDGGVEVTLGRESVTADLVLIAIGRAPVTEGIGLENLGVKTSNGYIVVDEYCETGECGVYAIGDVNPTPWLAHVASMEGVMVVERIAGHDVQPVPYGETPNCTYCEPEVASVGLTEREAIDQNYAVRVGSFPFLASGRAQISGHTTGFVKIVAEDRYDEVLGVHIIGHKATELIAEASAVLRLEGTVAELIQTIHAHPTLSESVHEAAHAVYGGAIHY
;
A
#
# COMPACT_ATOMS: atom_id res chain seq x y z
N VAL A 1 -33.66 21.08 -16.68
CA VAL A 1 -33.76 19.70 -16.20
C VAL A 1 -33.34 19.73 -14.73
N SER A 2 -34.25 19.29 -13.82
CA SER A 2 -33.88 19.13 -12.40
C SER A 2 -32.69 18.16 -12.32
N PRO A 3 -31.61 18.50 -11.59
CA PRO A 3 -30.48 17.60 -11.49
C PRO A 3 -30.91 16.27 -10.87
N ASP A 4 -30.35 15.16 -11.37
CA ASP A 4 -30.57 13.84 -10.78
C ASP A 4 -30.18 13.90 -9.31
N ARG A 5 -31.05 13.48 -8.41
CA ARG A 5 -30.82 13.53 -6.97
C ARG A 5 -30.45 12.14 -6.43
N PHE A 6 -29.41 12.11 -5.63
CA PHE A 6 -28.91 10.93 -4.90
C PHE A 6 -28.89 11.22 -3.40
N ASP A 7 -28.85 10.19 -2.58
CA ASP A 7 -28.59 10.34 -1.16
C ASP A 7 -27.09 10.60 -0.96
N ILE A 8 -26.23 9.89 -1.72
CA ILE A 8 -24.78 10.01 -1.65
C ILE A 8 -24.15 10.00 -3.06
N VAL A 9 -23.18 10.89 -3.27
CA VAL A 9 -22.30 10.90 -4.44
C VAL A 9 -20.86 10.69 -3.98
N ILE A 10 -20.17 9.72 -4.58
CA ILE A 10 -18.80 9.39 -4.28
C ILE A 10 -17.94 9.74 -5.50
N VAL A 11 -16.85 10.50 -5.31
CA VAL A 11 -15.93 10.95 -6.36
C VAL A 11 -14.64 10.18 -6.27
N GLY A 12 -14.40 9.26 -7.21
CA GLY A 12 -13.28 8.33 -7.26
C GLY A 12 -13.68 6.92 -6.84
N SER A 13 -13.26 5.92 -7.62
CA SER A 13 -13.60 4.51 -7.43
C SER A 13 -12.42 3.65 -6.92
N GLY A 14 -11.45 4.26 -6.24
CA GLY A 14 -10.42 3.50 -5.51
C GLY A 14 -11.02 2.63 -4.38
N PRO A 15 -10.18 1.91 -3.60
CA PRO A 15 -10.66 1.04 -2.52
C PRO A 15 -11.63 1.71 -1.56
N GLY A 16 -11.39 2.94 -1.14
CA GLY A 16 -12.34 3.69 -0.33
C GLY A 16 -13.67 3.93 -1.06
N GLY A 17 -13.60 4.44 -2.30
CA GLY A 17 -14.78 4.84 -3.05
C GLY A 17 -15.69 3.68 -3.47
N TYR A 18 -15.15 2.61 -4.07
CA TYR A 18 -16.03 1.50 -4.51
C TYR A 18 -16.58 0.69 -3.32
N VAL A 19 -15.81 0.54 -2.24
CA VAL A 19 -16.27 -0.13 -1.01
C VAL A 19 -17.40 0.69 -0.36
N ALA A 20 -17.20 2.01 -0.22
CA ALA A 20 -18.23 2.92 0.25
C ALA A 20 -19.50 2.84 -0.61
N ALA A 21 -19.37 2.84 -1.95
CA ALA A 21 -20.49 2.77 -2.86
C ALA A 21 -21.28 1.46 -2.72
N ILE A 22 -20.58 0.32 -2.64
CA ILE A 22 -21.21 -0.98 -2.41
C ILE A 22 -21.96 -1.00 -1.07
N ARG A 23 -21.30 -0.50 0.00
CA ARG A 23 -21.91 -0.46 1.33
C ARG A 23 -23.13 0.47 1.38
N ALA A 24 -23.07 1.62 0.72
CA ALA A 24 -24.18 2.56 0.59
C ALA A 24 -25.41 1.88 -0.06
N GLY A 25 -25.21 1.18 -1.18
CA GLY A 25 -26.26 0.42 -1.82
C GLY A 25 -26.84 -0.71 -0.95
N GLN A 26 -26.00 -1.41 -0.17
CA GLN A 26 -26.45 -2.42 0.81
C GLN A 26 -27.34 -1.82 1.90
N LEU A 27 -27.13 -0.55 2.25
CA LEU A 27 -27.93 0.17 3.24
C LEU A 27 -29.15 0.87 2.63
N GLY A 28 -29.38 0.68 1.31
CA GLY A 28 -30.54 1.23 0.59
C GLY A 28 -30.40 2.70 0.21
N LEU A 29 -29.21 3.28 0.30
CA LEU A 29 -28.95 4.65 -0.13
C LEU A 29 -28.85 4.72 -1.67
N LYS A 30 -29.56 5.66 -2.28
CA LYS A 30 -29.43 5.93 -3.71
C LYS A 30 -28.08 6.56 -4.00
N THR A 31 -27.18 5.79 -4.61
CA THR A 31 -25.76 6.09 -4.72
C THR A 31 -25.31 6.32 -6.16
N ALA A 32 -24.53 7.39 -6.39
CA ALA A 32 -23.74 7.55 -7.61
C ALA A 32 -22.24 7.49 -7.29
N LEU A 33 -21.50 6.81 -8.16
CA LEU A 33 -20.04 6.70 -8.13
C LEU A 33 -19.45 7.30 -9.40
N ILE A 34 -18.66 8.36 -9.27
CA ILE A 34 -18.03 9.03 -10.42
C ILE A 34 -16.58 8.55 -10.55
N GLU A 35 -16.21 8.08 -11.73
CA GLU A 35 -14.85 7.61 -12.02
C GLU A 35 -14.38 8.14 -13.39
N LYS A 36 -13.18 8.73 -13.40
CA LYS A 36 -12.56 9.27 -14.62
C LYS A 36 -12.00 8.18 -15.54
N ASP A 37 -11.55 7.08 -14.96
CA ASP A 37 -10.99 5.94 -15.70
C ASP A 37 -12.13 5.03 -16.21
N PRO A 38 -11.93 4.29 -17.30
CA PRO A 38 -12.98 3.44 -17.87
C PRO A 38 -13.34 2.23 -16.99
N PHE A 39 -12.56 1.97 -15.93
CA PHE A 39 -12.73 0.84 -15.04
C PHE A 39 -12.69 1.29 -13.59
N GLN A 40 -13.48 0.66 -12.70
CA GLN A 40 -13.51 0.91 -11.27
C GLN A 40 -12.41 0.12 -10.57
N GLY A 41 -11.92 0.63 -9.41
CA GLY A 41 -10.90 -0.02 -8.58
C GLY A 41 -9.71 0.86 -8.25
N GLY A 42 -9.57 1.99 -8.97
CA GLY A 42 -8.55 3.00 -8.72
C GLY A 42 -7.11 2.49 -8.80
N THR A 43 -6.20 3.21 -8.14
CA THR A 43 -4.76 2.92 -8.14
C THR A 43 -4.45 1.50 -7.66
N CYS A 44 -5.01 1.06 -6.55
CA CYS A 44 -4.69 -0.25 -5.97
C CYS A 44 -4.97 -1.40 -6.95
N LEU A 45 -6.12 -1.40 -7.61
CA LEU A 45 -6.52 -2.47 -8.53
C LEU A 45 -5.79 -2.41 -9.87
N HIS A 46 -5.52 -1.21 -10.39
CA HIS A 46 -5.01 -1.06 -11.76
C HIS A 46 -3.53 -0.70 -11.86
N ARG A 47 -2.96 0.04 -10.89
CA ARG A 47 -1.62 0.65 -10.96
C ARG A 47 -0.82 0.53 -9.67
N GLY A 48 -1.22 -0.37 -8.74
CA GLY A 48 -0.59 -0.50 -7.42
C GLY A 48 -0.59 -1.93 -6.92
N CYS A 49 -1.36 -2.18 -5.86
CA CYS A 49 -1.32 -3.42 -5.08
C CYS A 49 -1.45 -4.68 -5.96
N ILE A 50 -2.53 -4.78 -6.72
CA ILE A 50 -2.87 -6.02 -7.43
C ILE A 50 -1.86 -6.36 -8.55
N PRO A 51 -1.54 -5.46 -9.48
CA PRO A 51 -0.56 -5.77 -10.52
C PRO A 51 0.84 -6.02 -9.95
N THR A 52 1.26 -5.29 -8.91
CA THR A 52 2.55 -5.50 -8.26
C THR A 52 2.63 -6.87 -7.59
N LYS A 53 1.60 -7.27 -6.81
CA LYS A 53 1.57 -8.58 -6.15
C LYS A 53 1.45 -9.73 -7.17
N ALA A 54 0.79 -9.50 -8.31
CA ALA A 54 0.79 -10.46 -9.41
C ALA A 54 2.20 -10.67 -10.01
N LEU A 55 3.01 -9.61 -10.12
CA LEU A 55 4.42 -9.72 -10.56
C LEU A 55 5.30 -10.36 -9.48
N LEU A 56 5.11 -10.03 -8.20
CA LEU A 56 5.82 -10.67 -7.09
C LEU A 56 5.58 -12.17 -7.03
N GLU A 57 4.33 -12.61 -7.19
CA GLU A 57 4.01 -14.05 -7.26
C GLU A 57 4.70 -14.74 -8.44
N ASN A 58 4.75 -14.10 -9.62
CA ASN A 58 5.50 -14.65 -10.74
C ASN A 58 7.00 -14.73 -10.44
N ALA A 59 7.58 -13.71 -9.82
CA ALA A 59 8.99 -13.68 -9.44
C ALA A 59 9.32 -14.74 -8.39
N SER A 60 8.41 -14.98 -7.41
CA SER A 60 8.56 -16.06 -6.44
C SER A 60 8.54 -17.43 -7.13
N ARG A 61 7.58 -17.69 -8.04
CA ARG A 61 7.52 -18.94 -8.80
C ARG A 61 8.77 -19.19 -9.64
N TYR A 62 9.29 -18.15 -10.26
CA TYR A 62 10.53 -18.28 -11.02
C TYR A 62 11.70 -18.66 -10.11
N ARG A 63 11.80 -18.04 -8.94
CA ARG A 63 12.83 -18.35 -7.95
C ARG A 63 12.71 -19.77 -7.40
N ASP A 64 11.51 -20.22 -7.05
CA ASP A 64 11.24 -21.59 -6.61
C ASP A 64 11.73 -22.63 -7.63
N LEU A 65 11.58 -22.34 -8.93
CA LEU A 65 12.08 -23.21 -9.99
C LEU A 65 13.62 -23.22 -10.04
N LEU A 66 14.29 -22.09 -9.85
CA LEU A 66 15.75 -22.03 -9.82
C LEU A 66 16.34 -22.78 -8.62
N GLU A 67 15.61 -22.83 -7.49
CA GLU A 67 16.00 -23.49 -6.24
C GLU A 67 15.47 -24.94 -6.16
N ALA A 68 14.85 -25.48 -7.22
CA ALA A 68 14.23 -26.80 -7.24
C ALA A 68 15.19 -27.93 -6.86
N SER A 69 16.50 -27.81 -7.17
CA SER A 69 17.53 -28.78 -6.80
C SER A 69 17.64 -29.01 -5.29
N ASP A 70 17.38 -27.99 -4.47
CA ASP A 70 17.45 -28.07 -3.01
C ASP A 70 16.36 -29.01 -2.45
N PHE A 71 15.27 -29.19 -3.24
CA PHE A 71 14.18 -30.12 -2.95
C PHE A 71 14.31 -31.47 -3.69
N GLY A 72 15.49 -31.74 -4.29
CA GLY A 72 15.75 -32.97 -5.01
C GLY A 72 15.05 -33.06 -6.38
N LEU A 73 14.60 -31.93 -6.94
CA LEU A 73 13.94 -31.87 -8.23
C LEU A 73 14.93 -31.43 -9.31
N SER A 74 14.99 -32.17 -10.41
CA SER A 74 15.78 -31.81 -11.60
C SER A 74 14.86 -31.20 -12.64
N ILE A 75 15.11 -29.95 -12.99
CA ILE A 75 14.42 -29.24 -14.06
C ILE A 75 15.42 -28.83 -15.13
N GLY A 76 14.96 -28.65 -16.37
CA GLY A 76 15.77 -28.08 -17.44
C GLY A 76 15.95 -26.57 -17.30
N GLU A 77 16.48 -25.94 -18.33
CA GLU A 77 16.60 -24.48 -18.40
C GLU A 77 15.22 -23.81 -18.25
N VAL A 78 15.13 -22.80 -17.41
CA VAL A 78 13.89 -22.06 -17.18
C VAL A 78 13.99 -20.71 -17.87
N GLU A 79 13.20 -20.50 -18.91
CA GLU A 79 13.14 -19.27 -19.65
C GLU A 79 12.02 -18.34 -19.13
N ILE A 80 12.29 -17.04 -19.16
CA ILE A 80 11.29 -16.01 -18.82
C ILE A 80 10.60 -15.53 -20.09
N ASP A 81 9.29 -15.76 -20.20
CA ASP A 81 8.44 -15.10 -21.20
C ASP A 81 7.76 -13.89 -20.54
N TRP A 82 8.39 -12.74 -20.61
CA TRP A 82 7.90 -11.51 -20.00
C TRP A 82 6.52 -11.11 -20.54
N SER A 83 6.24 -11.34 -21.80
CA SER A 83 4.96 -11.00 -22.40
C SER A 83 3.81 -11.81 -21.78
N ARG A 84 4.04 -13.09 -21.50
CA ARG A 84 3.08 -13.95 -20.79
C ARG A 84 2.91 -13.57 -19.31
N ILE A 85 3.97 -13.13 -18.65
CA ILE A 85 3.90 -12.60 -17.28
C ILE A 85 3.02 -11.36 -17.25
N GLN A 86 3.22 -10.41 -18.17
CA GLN A 86 2.40 -9.22 -18.30
C GLN A 86 0.94 -9.55 -18.65
N ALA A 87 0.72 -10.50 -19.55
CA ALA A 87 -0.63 -10.96 -19.91
C ALA A 87 -1.37 -11.58 -18.72
N ARG A 88 -0.66 -12.38 -17.87
CA ARG A 88 -1.22 -12.95 -16.63
C ARG A 88 -1.59 -11.83 -15.64
N LYS A 89 -0.67 -10.87 -15.37
CA LYS A 89 -0.93 -9.70 -14.53
C LYS A 89 -2.21 -8.98 -14.99
N ALA A 90 -2.28 -8.65 -16.28
CA ALA A 90 -3.44 -7.98 -16.86
C ALA A 90 -4.73 -8.84 -16.76
N GLY A 91 -4.60 -10.17 -16.85
CA GLY A 91 -5.70 -11.11 -16.65
C GLY A 91 -6.29 -11.03 -15.24
N VAL A 92 -5.43 -11.02 -14.21
CA VAL A 92 -5.84 -10.89 -12.80
C VAL A 92 -6.56 -9.56 -12.56
N VAL A 93 -5.97 -8.46 -13.02
CA VAL A 93 -6.55 -7.10 -12.90
C VAL A 93 -7.94 -7.05 -13.55
N ARG A 94 -8.06 -7.54 -14.79
CA ARG A 94 -9.37 -7.56 -15.50
C ARG A 94 -10.42 -8.40 -14.79
N GLN A 95 -10.05 -9.55 -14.23
CA GLN A 95 -10.97 -10.42 -13.48
C GLN A 95 -11.52 -9.72 -12.24
N LEU A 96 -10.64 -9.11 -11.45
CA LEU A 96 -11.05 -8.39 -10.23
C LEU A 96 -11.85 -7.13 -10.54
N SER A 97 -11.46 -6.37 -11.58
CA SER A 97 -12.22 -5.19 -12.03
C SER A 97 -13.66 -5.55 -12.44
N ARG A 98 -13.85 -6.67 -13.17
CA ARG A 98 -15.20 -7.18 -13.48
C ARG A 98 -15.98 -7.57 -12.21
N GLY A 99 -15.30 -8.11 -11.20
CA GLY A 99 -15.89 -8.41 -9.90
C GLY A 99 -16.43 -7.15 -9.22
N VAL A 100 -15.62 -6.09 -9.15
CA VAL A 100 -16.03 -4.79 -8.58
C VAL A 100 -17.24 -4.23 -9.35
N ALA A 101 -17.19 -4.18 -10.69
CA ALA A 101 -18.30 -3.71 -11.51
C ALA A 101 -19.59 -4.53 -11.28
N GLY A 102 -19.46 -5.86 -11.13
CA GLY A 102 -20.57 -6.75 -10.81
C GLY A 102 -21.21 -6.46 -9.44
N LEU A 103 -20.37 -6.18 -8.43
CA LEU A 103 -20.85 -5.83 -7.08
C LEU A 103 -21.55 -4.47 -7.06
N LEU A 104 -21.02 -3.46 -7.72
CA LEU A 104 -21.64 -2.15 -7.85
C LEU A 104 -23.02 -2.27 -8.53
N LYS A 105 -23.08 -3.01 -9.64
CA LYS A 105 -24.34 -3.27 -10.34
C LYS A 105 -25.37 -4.01 -9.47
N LYS A 106 -24.93 -4.99 -8.68
CA LYS A 106 -25.81 -5.76 -7.77
C LYS A 106 -26.45 -4.88 -6.71
N GLN A 107 -25.80 -3.77 -6.34
CA GLN A 107 -26.28 -2.83 -5.33
C GLN A 107 -26.94 -1.58 -5.97
N ASP A 108 -27.29 -1.64 -7.25
CA ASP A 108 -27.95 -0.54 -7.99
C ASP A 108 -27.19 0.80 -7.92
N VAL A 109 -25.85 0.75 -7.80
CA VAL A 109 -24.98 1.94 -7.81
C VAL A 109 -24.91 2.47 -9.23
N GLU A 110 -25.26 3.75 -9.44
CA GLU A 110 -25.06 4.42 -10.72
C GLU A 110 -23.61 4.80 -10.90
N VAL A 111 -22.89 4.10 -11.78
CA VAL A 111 -21.50 4.42 -12.13
C VAL A 111 -21.51 5.41 -13.29
N ILE A 112 -20.89 6.58 -13.06
CA ILE A 112 -20.82 7.67 -14.04
C ILE A 112 -19.36 7.88 -14.42
N THR A 113 -19.05 7.65 -15.70
CA THR A 113 -17.70 7.90 -16.23
C THR A 113 -17.50 9.39 -16.47
N GLY A 114 -16.43 9.93 -15.94
CA GLY A 114 -16.03 11.32 -16.08
C GLY A 114 -15.29 11.87 -14.88
N TRP A 115 -14.85 13.12 -14.99
CA TRP A 115 -14.15 13.81 -13.93
C TRP A 115 -15.16 14.52 -13.01
N GLY A 116 -15.23 14.10 -11.75
CA GLY A 116 -16.10 14.72 -10.75
C GLY A 116 -15.44 15.96 -10.14
N ARG A 117 -16.18 17.07 -10.11
CA ARG A 117 -15.81 18.30 -9.41
C ARG A 117 -16.93 18.76 -8.49
N VAL A 118 -16.61 18.97 -7.24
CA VAL A 118 -17.56 19.49 -6.26
C VAL A 118 -17.82 20.98 -6.54
N MET A 119 -19.06 21.33 -6.80
CA MET A 119 -19.47 22.71 -7.13
C MET A 119 -20.09 23.44 -5.93
N SER A 120 -20.74 22.68 -5.07
CA SER A 120 -21.34 23.12 -3.81
C SER A 120 -21.46 21.94 -2.86
N PRO A 121 -21.80 22.11 -1.57
CA PRO A 121 -21.96 21.01 -0.61
C PRO A 121 -22.98 19.94 -1.02
N ARG A 122 -23.79 20.25 -2.03
CA ARG A 122 -24.89 19.39 -2.51
C ARG A 122 -24.85 19.12 -4.02
N THR A 123 -23.76 19.53 -4.70
CA THR A 123 -23.75 19.47 -6.18
C THR A 123 -22.38 19.06 -6.69
N VAL A 124 -22.37 18.08 -7.59
CA VAL A 124 -21.17 17.63 -8.31
C VAL A 124 -21.37 17.81 -9.80
N GLY A 125 -20.44 18.49 -10.44
CA GLY A 125 -20.32 18.60 -11.89
C GLY A 125 -19.46 17.46 -12.45
N ILE A 126 -19.88 16.90 -13.55
CA ILE A 126 -19.16 15.83 -14.27
C ILE A 126 -18.61 16.41 -15.56
N TYR A 127 -17.33 16.21 -15.82
CA TYR A 127 -16.60 16.74 -16.97
C TYR A 127 -15.98 15.61 -17.77
N ASP A 128 -15.85 15.80 -19.09
CA ASP A 128 -15.16 14.81 -19.95
C ASP A 128 -13.68 14.78 -19.67
N LYS A 129 -13.07 15.93 -19.36
CA LYS A 129 -11.67 16.07 -18.98
C LYS A 129 -11.47 17.30 -18.10
N ILE A 130 -10.64 17.17 -17.07
CA ILE A 130 -10.13 18.29 -16.27
C ILE A 130 -8.62 18.37 -16.48
N ASP A 131 -8.11 19.54 -16.87
CA ASP A 131 -6.69 19.84 -16.90
C ASP A 131 -6.31 20.52 -15.57
N TYR A 132 -5.69 19.74 -14.68
CA TYR A 132 -5.28 20.22 -13.35
C TYR A 132 -4.20 21.32 -13.39
N GLY A 133 -3.50 21.50 -14.51
CA GLY A 133 -2.47 22.52 -14.70
C GLY A 133 -2.98 23.89 -15.18
N ARG A 134 -4.23 23.98 -15.60
CA ARG A 134 -4.84 25.24 -16.06
C ARG A 134 -6.15 25.47 -15.35
N MET A 135 -6.24 26.52 -14.54
CA MET A 135 -7.48 26.99 -13.89
C MET A 135 -8.50 27.60 -14.89
N GLY A 136 -8.66 27.00 -16.05
CA GLY A 136 -9.61 27.39 -17.08
C GLY A 136 -10.44 26.16 -17.46
N LEU A 137 -11.61 25.98 -16.87
CA LEU A 137 -12.63 25.12 -17.39
C LEU A 137 -13.22 25.79 -18.63
N ASP A 138 -12.63 25.56 -19.81
CA ASP A 138 -13.08 26.16 -21.07
C ASP A 138 -14.51 25.71 -21.47
N ARG A 139 -15.06 24.68 -20.79
CA ARG A 139 -16.43 24.20 -20.95
C ARG A 139 -17.05 23.87 -19.60
N GLY A 140 -18.34 24.13 -19.46
CA GLY A 140 -19.14 23.73 -18.29
C GLY A 140 -19.23 22.21 -18.15
N PRO A 141 -19.78 21.71 -17.03
CA PRO A 141 -19.98 20.28 -16.84
C PRO A 141 -20.93 19.71 -17.90
N VAL A 142 -20.64 18.49 -18.39
CA VAL A 142 -21.53 17.76 -19.32
C VAL A 142 -22.76 17.23 -18.61
N ARG A 143 -22.68 17.01 -17.30
CA ARG A 143 -23.79 16.62 -16.42
C ARG A 143 -23.58 17.22 -15.04
N THR A 144 -24.68 17.59 -14.38
CA THR A 144 -24.66 18.03 -12.98
C THR A 144 -25.64 17.18 -12.19
N ILE A 145 -25.19 16.66 -11.05
CA ILE A 145 -25.99 15.84 -10.14
C ILE A 145 -26.00 16.47 -8.76
N SER A 146 -27.03 16.19 -7.97
CA SER A 146 -27.17 16.64 -6.60
C SER A 146 -27.21 15.47 -5.62
N ALA A 147 -26.71 15.69 -4.40
CA ALA A 147 -26.72 14.70 -3.34
C ALA A 147 -26.92 15.35 -1.97
N ASP A 148 -27.42 14.56 -1.03
CA ASP A 148 -27.46 14.98 0.37
C ASP A 148 -26.09 14.87 1.03
N HIS A 149 -25.22 13.96 0.54
CA HIS A 149 -23.86 13.77 0.99
C HIS A 149 -22.89 13.60 -0.18
N ILE A 150 -21.68 14.14 -0.05
CA ILE A 150 -20.60 14.00 -1.03
C ILE A 150 -19.38 13.38 -0.33
N VAL A 151 -18.82 12.32 -0.91
CA VAL A 151 -17.58 11.68 -0.43
C VAL A 151 -16.48 11.87 -1.47
N VAL A 152 -15.42 12.56 -1.10
CA VAL A 152 -14.22 12.74 -1.91
C VAL A 152 -13.28 11.57 -1.66
N ALA A 153 -13.02 10.75 -2.71
CA ALA A 153 -12.18 9.57 -2.68
C ALA A 153 -11.21 9.55 -3.87
N THR A 154 -10.69 10.72 -4.25
CA THR A 154 -9.90 10.96 -5.46
C THR A 154 -8.49 10.38 -5.40
N GLY A 155 -8.04 9.94 -4.21
CA GLY A 155 -6.80 9.18 -4.02
C GLY A 155 -5.53 9.99 -4.24
N SER A 156 -4.51 9.35 -4.80
CA SER A 156 -3.16 9.91 -4.95
C SER A 156 -2.53 9.54 -6.29
N VAL A 157 -1.45 10.25 -6.63
CA VAL A 157 -0.59 10.01 -7.81
C VAL A 157 0.88 9.87 -7.39
N PRO A 158 1.75 9.21 -8.18
CA PRO A 158 3.18 9.16 -7.90
C PRO A 158 3.76 10.59 -7.77
N ARG A 159 4.65 10.78 -6.78
CA ARG A 159 5.33 12.08 -6.55
C ARG A 159 6.52 12.21 -7.48
N GLU A 160 6.63 13.36 -8.14
CA GLU A 160 7.80 13.74 -8.92
C GLU A 160 8.86 14.42 -8.07
N ILE A 161 10.12 14.30 -8.50
CA ILE A 161 11.20 15.16 -8.06
C ILE A 161 11.30 16.29 -9.08
N GLY A 162 11.10 17.54 -8.66
CA GLY A 162 11.03 18.68 -9.58
C GLY A 162 12.26 18.84 -10.48
N SER A 163 13.46 18.44 -10.01
CA SER A 163 14.69 18.43 -10.82
C SER A 163 14.84 17.18 -11.71
N VAL A 164 14.01 16.16 -11.55
CA VAL A 164 14.07 14.89 -12.28
C VAL A 164 12.63 14.45 -12.60
N PRO A 165 11.95 15.13 -13.56
CA PRO A 165 10.57 14.81 -13.92
C PRO A 165 10.49 13.47 -14.66
N PHE A 166 9.33 12.83 -14.62
CA PHE A 166 9.06 11.64 -15.40
C PHE A 166 9.05 11.97 -16.91
N ASP A 167 9.79 11.20 -17.69
CA ASP A 167 9.69 11.22 -19.17
C ASP A 167 8.82 10.05 -19.69
N GLY A 168 8.45 9.11 -18.81
CA GLY A 168 7.66 7.93 -19.15
C GLY A 168 8.40 6.87 -19.97
N GLN A 169 9.70 7.06 -20.25
CA GLN A 169 10.53 6.16 -21.06
C GLN A 169 11.75 5.65 -20.28
N ARG A 170 12.57 6.56 -19.76
CA ARG A 170 13.81 6.27 -19.04
C ARG A 170 13.72 6.64 -17.56
N ILE A 171 13.04 7.72 -17.25
CA ILE A 171 12.73 8.17 -15.89
C ILE A 171 11.25 7.92 -15.66
N ILE A 172 10.95 6.88 -14.87
CA ILE A 172 9.62 6.31 -14.80
C ILE A 172 9.06 6.32 -13.36
N SER A 173 7.74 6.30 -13.25
CA SER A 173 7.01 6.15 -12.01
C SER A 173 6.59 4.70 -11.75
N SER A 174 5.99 4.45 -10.57
CA SER A 174 5.36 3.16 -10.25
C SER A 174 4.23 2.76 -11.21
N ASP A 175 3.57 3.71 -11.87
CA ASP A 175 2.54 3.42 -12.85
C ASP A 175 3.17 2.93 -14.18
N HIS A 176 4.25 3.58 -14.63
CA HIS A 176 4.94 3.21 -15.86
C HIS A 176 5.65 1.84 -15.75
N VAL A 177 6.30 1.55 -14.62
CA VAL A 177 7.08 0.31 -14.43
C VAL A 177 6.22 -0.94 -14.55
N LEU A 178 4.94 -0.85 -14.22
CA LEU A 178 3.99 -1.96 -14.35
C LEU A 178 3.66 -2.30 -15.81
N GLU A 179 3.90 -1.37 -16.74
CA GLU A 179 3.56 -1.51 -18.16
C GLU A 179 4.80 -1.70 -19.06
N LEU A 180 5.97 -2.04 -18.46
CA LEU A 180 7.18 -2.32 -19.23
C LEU A 180 6.98 -3.50 -20.18
N GLU A 181 7.30 -3.31 -21.45
CA GLU A 181 7.20 -4.35 -22.50
C GLU A 181 8.36 -5.35 -22.43
N THR A 182 9.50 -4.95 -21.89
CA THR A 182 10.71 -5.77 -21.76
C THR A 182 11.32 -5.63 -20.35
N LEU A 183 12.01 -6.66 -19.89
CA LEU A 183 12.83 -6.58 -18.69
C LEU A 183 14.08 -5.74 -18.96
N PRO A 184 14.39 -4.72 -18.15
CA PRO A 184 15.64 -4.00 -18.25
C PRO A 184 16.81 -4.87 -17.74
N GLU A 185 18.02 -4.68 -18.29
CA GLU A 185 19.23 -5.32 -17.78
C GLU A 185 19.69 -4.68 -16.46
N SER A 186 19.41 -3.36 -16.29
CA SER A 186 19.77 -2.59 -15.12
C SER A 186 18.74 -1.54 -14.78
N MET A 187 18.55 -1.32 -13.46
CA MET A 187 17.58 -0.35 -12.95
C MET A 187 18.12 0.33 -11.68
N VAL A 188 18.04 1.66 -11.63
CA VAL A 188 18.17 2.40 -10.38
C VAL A 188 16.76 2.69 -9.84
N ILE A 189 16.52 2.33 -8.58
CA ILE A 189 15.25 2.59 -7.89
C ILE A 189 15.52 3.62 -6.79
N VAL A 190 14.80 4.74 -6.83
CA VAL A 190 14.96 5.86 -5.90
C VAL A 190 13.80 5.87 -4.92
N GLY A 191 14.15 5.71 -3.63
CA GLY A 191 13.22 5.55 -2.51
C GLY A 191 13.08 4.09 -2.10
N ALA A 192 13.40 3.78 -0.83
CA ALA A 192 13.33 2.45 -0.26
C ALA A 192 12.15 2.28 0.72
N GLY A 193 11.04 2.97 0.47
CA GLY A 193 9.74 2.66 1.05
C GLY A 193 9.14 1.39 0.42
N ALA A 194 7.92 1.00 0.83
CA ALA A 194 7.26 -0.24 0.39
C ALA A 194 7.29 -0.43 -1.14
N VAL A 195 6.99 0.61 -1.92
CA VAL A 195 6.99 0.53 -3.39
C VAL A 195 8.37 0.22 -3.95
N GLY A 196 9.41 0.93 -3.47
CA GLY A 196 10.78 0.76 -3.98
C GLY A 196 11.34 -0.62 -3.68
N VAL A 197 11.19 -1.12 -2.44
CA VAL A 197 11.70 -2.45 -2.05
C VAL A 197 10.94 -3.60 -2.74
N GLU A 198 9.63 -3.44 -2.99
CA GLU A 198 8.85 -4.42 -3.75
C GLU A 198 9.33 -4.52 -5.21
N PHE A 199 9.52 -3.39 -5.90
CA PHE A 199 10.05 -3.41 -7.26
C PHE A 199 11.51 -3.87 -7.32
N ALA A 200 12.33 -3.52 -6.33
CA ALA A 200 13.70 -4.04 -6.21
C ALA A 200 13.68 -5.58 -6.13
N SER A 201 12.80 -6.14 -5.31
CA SER A 201 12.62 -7.57 -5.17
C SER A 201 12.12 -8.23 -6.47
N ILE A 202 11.12 -7.64 -7.16
CA ILE A 202 10.58 -8.15 -8.43
C ILE A 202 11.67 -8.23 -9.51
N PHE A 203 12.30 -7.09 -9.81
CA PHE A 203 13.22 -7.00 -10.94
C PHE A 203 14.52 -7.76 -10.70
N HIS A 204 15.05 -7.70 -9.47
CA HIS A 204 16.22 -8.50 -9.11
C HIS A 204 15.98 -10.00 -9.32
N ARG A 205 14.83 -10.52 -8.90
CA ARG A 205 14.47 -11.93 -9.07
C ARG A 205 14.34 -12.34 -10.52
N PHE A 206 13.93 -11.45 -11.40
CA PHE A 206 13.90 -11.67 -12.86
C PHE A 206 15.27 -11.46 -13.53
N GLY A 207 16.34 -11.17 -12.77
CA GLY A 207 17.70 -11.06 -13.28
C GLY A 207 18.15 -9.64 -13.62
N THR A 208 17.33 -8.62 -13.41
CA THR A 208 17.74 -7.22 -13.54
C THR A 208 18.78 -6.85 -12.47
N ARG A 209 19.85 -6.18 -12.85
CA ARG A 209 20.81 -5.61 -11.91
C ARG A 209 20.20 -4.36 -11.26
N VAL A 210 19.86 -4.46 -9.97
CA VAL A 210 19.14 -3.41 -9.22
C VAL A 210 20.10 -2.67 -8.29
N THR A 211 20.10 -1.32 -8.40
CA THR A 211 20.64 -0.40 -7.39
C THR A 211 19.48 0.33 -6.76
N LEU A 212 19.24 0.09 -5.47
CA LEU A 212 18.20 0.74 -4.66
C LEU A 212 18.82 1.86 -3.84
N VAL A 213 18.36 3.09 -3.97
CA VAL A 213 18.90 4.24 -3.24
C VAL A 213 17.85 4.88 -2.34
N GLU A 214 18.27 5.25 -1.12
CA GLU A 214 17.42 5.89 -0.12
C GLU A 214 18.17 7.08 0.49
N ALA A 215 17.49 8.22 0.58
CA ALA A 215 18.05 9.43 1.19
C ALA A 215 18.13 9.34 2.72
N LEU A 216 17.27 8.52 3.33
CA LEU A 216 17.25 8.25 4.76
C LEU A 216 18.23 7.13 5.14
N PRO A 217 18.57 6.98 6.45
CA PRO A 217 19.64 6.07 6.88
C PRO A 217 19.23 4.58 6.88
N ARG A 218 18.02 4.20 6.47
CA ARG A 218 17.57 2.79 6.47
C ARG A 218 16.49 2.51 5.43
N LEU A 219 16.39 1.26 5.01
CA LEU A 219 15.31 0.74 4.19
C LEU A 219 14.03 0.68 5.04
N LEU A 220 12.86 0.84 4.42
CA LEU A 220 11.56 0.88 5.10
C LEU A 220 11.62 1.75 6.38
N PRO A 221 11.84 3.06 6.26
CA PRO A 221 12.18 3.93 7.40
C PRO A 221 11.07 4.04 8.46
N ILE A 222 9.84 3.64 8.12
CA ILE A 222 8.70 3.62 9.04
C ILE A 222 8.60 2.34 9.87
N GLU A 223 9.35 1.28 9.50
CA GLU A 223 9.33 0.00 10.20
C GLU A 223 10.26 0.01 11.43
N ASP A 224 10.10 -0.99 12.29
CA ASP A 224 11.00 -1.21 13.41
C ASP A 224 12.46 -1.33 12.93
N HIS A 225 13.40 -0.84 13.75
CA HIS A 225 14.82 -0.78 13.39
C HIS A 225 15.40 -2.16 13.06
N ASP A 226 15.04 -3.19 13.82
CA ASP A 226 15.55 -4.55 13.62
C ASP A 226 15.05 -5.14 12.31
N VAL A 227 13.78 -4.85 11.94
CA VAL A 227 13.18 -5.23 10.65
C VAL A 227 13.91 -4.58 9.49
N SER A 228 14.15 -3.25 9.56
CA SER A 228 14.91 -2.53 8.55
C SER A 228 16.33 -3.08 8.38
N ALA A 229 17.01 -3.40 9.50
CA ALA A 229 18.36 -3.97 9.50
C ALA A 229 18.40 -5.37 8.88
N GLU A 230 17.40 -6.24 9.18
CA GLU A 230 17.33 -7.58 8.58
C GLU A 230 17.01 -7.52 7.09
N LEU A 231 16.13 -6.60 6.66
CA LEU A 231 15.86 -6.42 5.23
C LEU A 231 17.14 -6.01 4.48
N ALA A 232 17.90 -5.06 5.03
CA ALA A 232 19.16 -4.64 4.42
C ALA A 232 20.16 -5.80 4.31
N ARG A 233 20.32 -6.62 5.38
CA ARG A 233 21.13 -7.83 5.34
C ARG A 233 20.64 -8.84 4.29
N SER A 234 19.33 -9.02 4.18
CA SER A 234 18.73 -9.94 3.22
C SER A 234 18.93 -9.49 1.79
N PHE A 235 18.75 -8.20 1.50
CA PHE A 235 19.00 -7.65 0.17
C PHE A 235 20.48 -7.77 -0.24
N ALA A 236 21.40 -7.49 0.69
CA ALA A 236 22.84 -7.67 0.45
C ALA A 236 23.19 -9.14 0.13
N ARG A 237 22.62 -10.12 0.87
CA ARG A 237 22.80 -11.55 0.59
C ARG A 237 22.25 -11.96 -0.77
N GLN A 238 21.15 -11.36 -1.21
CA GLN A 238 20.57 -11.59 -2.52
C GLN A 238 21.37 -10.93 -3.66
N GLY A 239 22.20 -9.94 -3.38
CA GLY A 239 22.97 -9.19 -4.39
C GLY A 239 22.30 -7.90 -4.87
N ILE A 240 21.28 -7.43 -4.16
CA ILE A 240 20.69 -6.09 -4.40
C ILE A 240 21.62 -5.05 -3.80
N ASP A 241 22.10 -4.10 -4.63
CA ASP A 241 22.93 -2.97 -4.20
C ASP A 241 22.03 -1.89 -3.55
N ALA A 242 21.82 -2.00 -2.25
CA ALA A 242 21.00 -1.08 -1.47
C ALA A 242 21.88 -0.04 -0.75
N ARG A 243 21.68 1.24 -1.08
CA ARG A 243 22.47 2.37 -0.59
C ARG A 243 21.58 3.33 0.18
N THR A 244 21.76 3.42 1.47
CA THR A 244 21.13 4.41 2.36
C THR A 244 21.98 5.68 2.46
N ASP A 245 21.46 6.74 3.09
CA ASP A 245 22.09 8.06 3.17
C ASP A 245 22.56 8.59 1.81
N THR A 246 21.87 8.19 0.74
CA THR A 246 22.28 8.43 -0.65
C THR A 246 21.18 9.16 -1.42
N PRO A 247 21.14 10.50 -1.37
CA PRO A 247 20.13 11.27 -2.08
C PRO A 247 20.38 11.29 -3.59
N LEU A 248 19.32 11.19 -4.37
CA LEU A 248 19.34 11.49 -5.80
C LEU A 248 19.55 13.00 -6.00
N THR A 249 20.56 13.39 -6.77
CA THR A 249 20.83 14.80 -7.09
C THR A 249 20.60 15.14 -8.57
N GLY A 250 20.52 14.14 -9.45
CA GLY A 250 20.18 14.33 -10.85
C GLY A 250 19.98 13.00 -11.58
N ALA A 251 19.23 13.04 -12.69
CA ALA A 251 19.16 11.95 -13.64
C ALA A 251 19.02 12.55 -15.03
N THR A 252 19.86 12.12 -15.95
CA THR A 252 19.93 12.65 -17.32
C THR A 252 19.91 11.50 -18.31
N PRO A 253 18.94 11.46 -19.23
CA PRO A 253 18.97 10.49 -20.33
C PRO A 253 20.26 10.63 -21.15
N VAL A 254 20.90 9.49 -21.42
CA VAL A 254 22.12 9.39 -22.21
C VAL A 254 21.91 8.34 -23.30
N ASP A 255 22.88 8.21 -24.21
CA ASP A 255 22.80 7.17 -25.23
C ASP A 255 22.81 5.77 -24.57
N GLY A 256 21.76 4.99 -24.82
CA GLY A 256 21.58 3.65 -24.25
C GLY A 256 21.01 3.58 -22.84
N GLY A 257 20.76 4.70 -22.10
CA GLY A 257 20.26 4.62 -20.73
C GLY A 257 20.02 5.95 -20.04
N VAL A 258 20.24 5.97 -18.73
CA VAL A 258 20.17 7.17 -17.87
C VAL A 258 21.42 7.23 -17.00
N GLU A 259 22.11 8.36 -16.99
CA GLU A 259 23.12 8.67 -15.99
C GLU A 259 22.43 9.24 -14.75
N VAL A 260 22.60 8.56 -13.62
CA VAL A 260 21.98 8.90 -12.33
C VAL A 260 23.06 9.40 -11.39
N THR A 261 22.93 10.63 -10.92
CA THR A 261 23.88 11.25 -9.98
C THR A 261 23.40 11.04 -8.53
N LEU A 262 24.22 10.35 -7.77
CA LEU A 262 23.99 9.95 -6.36
C LEU A 262 25.02 10.66 -5.47
N GLY A 263 24.67 11.84 -4.99
CA GLY A 263 25.64 12.67 -4.27
C GLY A 263 26.86 13.05 -5.12
N ARG A 264 28.01 12.38 -4.94
CA ARG A 264 29.26 12.61 -5.70
C ARG A 264 29.55 11.54 -6.74
N GLU A 265 28.78 10.50 -6.80
CA GLU A 265 28.92 9.37 -7.71
C GLU A 265 27.87 9.41 -8.80
N SER A 266 28.18 8.81 -9.95
CA SER A 266 27.22 8.58 -11.03
C SER A 266 27.13 7.08 -11.34
N VAL A 267 25.93 6.61 -11.61
CA VAL A 267 25.64 5.24 -12.04
C VAL A 267 24.85 5.31 -13.33
N THR A 268 25.18 4.48 -14.31
CA THR A 268 24.38 4.37 -15.56
C THR A 268 23.51 3.12 -15.48
N ALA A 269 22.23 3.27 -15.82
CA ALA A 269 21.26 2.18 -15.89
C ALA A 269 20.34 2.36 -17.09
N ASP A 270 19.64 1.29 -17.50
CA ASP A 270 18.66 1.36 -18.57
C ASP A 270 17.46 2.22 -18.18
N LEU A 271 17.05 2.11 -16.91
CA LEU A 271 15.87 2.80 -16.36
C LEU A 271 16.14 3.35 -14.96
N VAL A 272 15.44 4.43 -14.64
CA VAL A 272 15.33 4.97 -13.27
C VAL A 272 13.86 4.95 -12.86
N LEU A 273 13.56 4.23 -11.78
CA LEU A 273 12.25 4.25 -11.13
C LEU A 273 12.27 5.22 -9.95
N ILE A 274 11.43 6.24 -9.99
CA ILE A 274 11.23 7.15 -8.87
C ILE A 274 10.07 6.64 -8.00
N ALA A 275 10.37 6.21 -6.78
CA ALA A 275 9.46 5.59 -5.81
C ALA A 275 9.49 6.30 -4.45
N ILE A 276 9.57 7.64 -4.45
CA ILE A 276 9.72 8.50 -3.24
C ILE A 276 8.39 8.81 -2.53
N GLY A 277 7.33 8.09 -2.85
CA GLY A 277 6.00 8.29 -2.28
C GLY A 277 5.02 8.86 -3.30
N ARG A 278 3.88 9.32 -2.79
CA ARG A 278 2.74 9.76 -3.59
C ARG A 278 2.30 11.16 -3.15
N ALA A 279 1.46 11.82 -3.93
CA ALA A 279 0.83 13.11 -3.62
C ALA A 279 -0.70 12.97 -3.70
N PRO A 280 -1.45 13.56 -2.76
CA PRO A 280 -2.91 13.50 -2.78
C PRO A 280 -3.48 14.29 -3.97
N VAL A 281 -4.60 13.81 -4.53
CA VAL A 281 -5.32 14.49 -5.62
C VAL A 281 -6.42 15.35 -5.00
N THR A 282 -6.07 16.57 -4.62
CA THR A 282 -6.96 17.54 -3.97
C THR A 282 -7.14 18.83 -4.75
N GLU A 283 -6.29 19.06 -5.76
CA GLU A 283 -6.38 20.27 -6.61
C GLU A 283 -7.41 20.06 -7.74
N GLY A 284 -8.11 21.13 -8.09
CA GLY A 284 -9.06 21.17 -9.23
C GLY A 284 -10.35 20.37 -9.02
N ILE A 285 -10.53 19.73 -7.88
CA ILE A 285 -11.74 18.95 -7.56
C ILE A 285 -12.87 19.80 -6.95
N GLY A 286 -12.66 21.11 -6.81
CA GLY A 286 -13.70 22.08 -6.44
C GLY A 286 -13.79 22.42 -4.95
N LEU A 287 -12.89 21.90 -4.12
CA LEU A 287 -12.91 22.12 -2.67
C LEU A 287 -12.63 23.58 -2.29
N GLU A 288 -11.90 24.30 -3.14
CA GLU A 288 -11.60 25.71 -2.98
C GLU A 288 -12.86 26.60 -2.90
N ASN A 289 -13.97 26.13 -3.43
CA ASN A 289 -15.26 26.83 -3.42
C ASN A 289 -16.10 26.58 -2.16
N LEU A 290 -15.70 25.60 -1.34
CA LEU A 290 -16.49 25.11 -0.20
C LEU A 290 -15.94 25.54 1.17
N GLY A 291 -14.82 26.25 1.23
CA GLY A 291 -14.18 26.54 2.50
C GLY A 291 -13.55 25.31 3.19
N VAL A 292 -13.46 24.18 2.49
CA VAL A 292 -12.76 22.98 2.97
C VAL A 292 -11.28 23.28 3.15
N LYS A 293 -10.78 23.03 4.35
CA LYS A 293 -9.37 23.30 4.69
C LYS A 293 -8.47 22.22 4.13
N THR A 294 -7.33 22.62 3.60
CA THR A 294 -6.24 21.71 3.23
C THR A 294 -4.97 22.05 4.02
N SER A 295 -4.17 21.05 4.35
CA SER A 295 -2.88 21.19 5.00
C SER A 295 -1.86 20.29 4.31
N ASN A 296 -0.74 20.84 3.86
CA ASN A 296 0.30 20.11 3.11
C ASN A 296 -0.26 19.31 1.90
N GLY A 297 -1.32 19.82 1.25
CA GLY A 297 -1.99 19.15 0.14
C GLY A 297 -3.09 18.18 0.55
N TYR A 298 -3.24 17.83 1.83
CA TYR A 298 -4.28 16.92 2.33
C TYR A 298 -5.54 17.67 2.74
N ILE A 299 -6.68 17.02 2.61
CA ILE A 299 -7.95 17.50 3.14
C ILE A 299 -7.94 17.30 4.66
N VAL A 300 -8.26 18.35 5.40
CA VAL A 300 -8.42 18.28 6.86
C VAL A 300 -9.81 17.73 7.18
N VAL A 301 -9.84 16.63 7.90
CA VAL A 301 -11.07 15.95 8.35
C VAL A 301 -11.04 15.75 9.87
N ASP A 302 -12.20 15.49 10.44
CA ASP A 302 -12.34 14.99 11.82
C ASP A 302 -12.12 13.47 11.88
N GLU A 303 -12.31 12.89 13.07
CA GLU A 303 -12.16 11.44 13.32
C GLU A 303 -13.18 10.57 12.56
N TYR A 304 -14.23 11.15 12.02
CA TYR A 304 -15.25 10.51 11.19
C TYR A 304 -15.11 10.83 9.71
N CYS A 305 -13.97 11.35 9.28
CA CYS A 305 -13.70 11.75 7.91
C CYS A 305 -14.61 12.88 7.38
N GLU A 306 -15.32 13.63 8.25
CA GLU A 306 -16.10 14.79 7.87
C GLU A 306 -15.17 16.00 7.70
N THR A 307 -15.36 16.76 6.60
CA THR A 307 -14.64 18.03 6.39
C THR A 307 -15.27 19.14 7.22
N GLY A 308 -14.72 20.34 7.24
CA GLY A 308 -15.38 21.47 7.88
C GLY A 308 -16.70 21.93 7.19
N GLU A 309 -17.08 21.29 6.07
CA GLU A 309 -18.29 21.58 5.31
C GLU A 309 -19.32 20.47 5.51
N CYS A 310 -20.49 20.83 6.03
CA CYS A 310 -21.52 19.87 6.40
C CYS A 310 -21.98 19.00 5.22
N GLY A 311 -21.95 17.66 5.42
CA GLY A 311 -22.34 16.68 4.41
C GLY A 311 -21.27 16.41 3.35
N VAL A 312 -20.05 16.94 3.53
CA VAL A 312 -18.89 16.67 2.67
C VAL A 312 -17.84 15.92 3.46
N TYR A 313 -17.51 14.71 2.98
CA TYR A 313 -16.54 13.79 3.58
C TYR A 313 -15.35 13.60 2.66
N ALA A 314 -14.21 13.19 3.22
CA ALA A 314 -13.04 12.81 2.44
C ALA A 314 -12.41 11.54 3.03
N ILE A 315 -12.03 10.58 2.16
CA ILE A 315 -11.52 9.26 2.56
C ILE A 315 -10.32 8.83 1.71
N GLY A 316 -9.48 7.99 2.27
CA GLY A 316 -8.29 7.45 1.62
C GLY A 316 -7.17 8.46 1.46
N ASP A 317 -6.34 8.30 0.43
CA ASP A 317 -5.08 9.04 0.24
C ASP A 317 -5.20 10.56 0.11
N VAL A 318 -6.40 11.10 0.08
CA VAL A 318 -6.62 12.56 0.14
C VAL A 318 -6.51 13.12 1.57
N ASN A 319 -6.55 12.23 2.58
CA ASN A 319 -6.41 12.55 4.00
C ASN A 319 -4.98 12.26 4.50
N PRO A 320 -4.55 12.86 5.62
CA PRO A 320 -3.25 12.57 6.24
C PRO A 320 -3.29 11.29 7.13
N THR A 321 -4.08 10.30 6.73
CA THR A 321 -4.19 8.97 7.38
C THR A 321 -3.24 7.97 6.72
N PRO A 322 -3.03 6.76 7.26
CA PRO A 322 -2.19 5.77 6.59
C PRO A 322 -2.70 5.45 5.18
N TRP A 323 -1.85 5.58 4.17
CA TRP A 323 -2.20 5.40 2.76
C TRP A 323 -2.23 3.93 2.36
N LEU A 324 -3.20 3.24 2.91
CA LEU A 324 -3.41 1.81 2.75
C LEU A 324 -4.83 1.53 2.23
N ALA A 325 -4.94 0.60 1.30
CA ALA A 325 -6.21 0.28 0.66
C ALA A 325 -7.27 -0.18 1.68
N HIS A 326 -6.88 -0.95 2.69
CA HIS A 326 -7.76 -1.43 3.75
C HIS A 326 -8.18 -0.31 4.72
N VAL A 327 -7.33 0.69 4.96
CA VAL A 327 -7.70 1.90 5.71
C VAL A 327 -8.76 2.68 4.95
N ALA A 328 -8.52 2.99 3.68
CA ALA A 328 -9.49 3.70 2.85
C ALA A 328 -10.83 2.95 2.76
N SER A 329 -10.81 1.61 2.71
CA SER A 329 -12.03 0.78 2.73
C SER A 329 -12.79 0.91 4.04
N MET A 330 -12.10 0.87 5.19
CA MET A 330 -12.71 1.04 6.52
C MET A 330 -13.28 2.45 6.71
N GLU A 331 -12.55 3.49 6.29
CA GLU A 331 -13.06 4.87 6.28
C GLU A 331 -14.34 4.97 5.45
N GLY A 332 -14.35 4.36 4.26
CA GLY A 332 -15.52 4.34 3.39
C GLY A 332 -16.74 3.66 4.02
N VAL A 333 -16.56 2.52 4.68
CA VAL A 333 -17.64 1.82 5.42
C VAL A 333 -18.12 2.68 6.57
N MET A 334 -17.23 3.19 7.41
CA MET A 334 -17.56 4.03 8.56
C MET A 334 -18.38 5.27 8.16
N VAL A 335 -17.93 6.00 7.13
CA VAL A 335 -18.63 7.22 6.63
C VAL A 335 -20.03 6.88 6.17
N VAL A 336 -20.19 5.83 5.38
CA VAL A 336 -21.50 5.46 4.82
C VAL A 336 -22.46 4.94 5.90
N GLU A 337 -21.98 4.16 6.85
CA GLU A 337 -22.79 3.68 7.97
C GLU A 337 -23.24 4.84 8.88
N ARG A 338 -22.35 5.83 9.13
CA ARG A 338 -22.70 7.06 9.84
C ARG A 338 -23.77 7.87 9.09
N ILE A 339 -23.64 8.03 7.77
CA ILE A 339 -24.65 8.70 6.93
C ILE A 339 -26.00 7.98 7.01
N ALA A 340 -26.00 6.65 7.06
CA ALA A 340 -27.20 5.84 7.21
C ALA A 340 -27.80 5.87 8.64
N GLY A 341 -27.16 6.56 9.59
CA GLY A 341 -27.64 6.72 10.98
C GLY A 341 -27.24 5.61 11.93
N HIS A 342 -26.25 4.76 11.56
CA HIS A 342 -25.68 3.78 12.47
C HIS A 342 -24.73 4.44 13.49
N ASP A 343 -24.64 3.87 14.67
CA ASP A 343 -23.61 4.21 15.65
C ASP A 343 -22.28 3.56 15.22
N VAL A 344 -21.28 4.38 14.92
CA VAL A 344 -19.99 3.94 14.40
C VAL A 344 -18.85 4.44 15.29
N GLN A 345 -17.76 3.69 15.33
CA GLN A 345 -16.53 4.12 15.99
C GLN A 345 -15.54 4.65 14.95
N PRO A 346 -14.68 5.61 15.30
CA PRO A 346 -13.58 6.05 14.45
C PRO A 346 -12.65 4.90 14.06
N VAL A 347 -12.00 5.02 12.90
CA VAL A 347 -11.01 4.03 12.45
C VAL A 347 -9.79 4.04 13.39
N PRO A 348 -9.41 2.90 14.00
CA PRO A 348 -8.29 2.83 14.93
C PRO A 348 -6.96 2.75 14.17
N TYR A 349 -6.45 3.87 13.70
CA TYR A 349 -5.24 3.92 12.84
C TYR A 349 -4.00 3.31 13.50
N GLY A 350 -3.86 3.38 14.83
CA GLY A 350 -2.75 2.77 15.57
C GLY A 350 -2.74 1.23 15.54
N GLU A 351 -3.87 0.60 15.21
CA GLU A 351 -4.03 -0.87 15.14
C GLU A 351 -4.04 -1.36 13.67
N THR A 352 -3.66 -0.50 12.73
CA THR A 352 -3.67 -0.84 11.30
C THR A 352 -2.43 -1.63 10.93
N PRO A 353 -2.57 -2.85 10.36
CA PRO A 353 -1.42 -3.59 9.87
C PRO A 353 -0.81 -2.93 8.64
N ASN A 354 0.51 -2.80 8.62
CA ASN A 354 1.30 -2.41 7.48
C ASN A 354 1.97 -3.63 6.85
N CYS A 355 1.94 -3.75 5.53
CA CYS A 355 2.45 -4.92 4.81
C CYS A 355 3.27 -4.51 3.59
N THR A 356 4.48 -5.03 3.49
CA THR A 356 5.38 -4.89 2.34
C THR A 356 5.73 -6.28 1.81
N TYR A 357 5.43 -6.53 0.54
CA TYR A 357 5.47 -7.86 -0.09
C TYR A 357 6.80 -8.17 -0.79
N CYS A 358 7.88 -7.49 -0.43
CA CYS A 358 9.23 -7.84 -0.90
C CYS A 358 9.65 -9.23 -0.38
N GLU A 359 10.86 -9.66 -0.65
CA GLU A 359 11.40 -10.89 -0.09
C GLU A 359 12.68 -10.59 0.69
N PRO A 360 12.68 -10.89 1.99
CA PRO A 360 11.56 -11.44 2.79
C PRO A 360 10.41 -10.43 2.95
N GLU A 361 9.17 -10.94 3.12
CA GLU A 361 8.02 -10.09 3.40
C GLU A 361 8.19 -9.36 4.75
N VAL A 362 7.62 -8.16 4.85
CA VAL A 362 7.59 -7.39 6.10
C VAL A 362 6.14 -7.08 6.46
N ALA A 363 5.80 -7.26 7.72
CA ALA A 363 4.50 -6.86 8.24
C ALA A 363 4.62 -6.37 9.68
N SER A 364 3.88 -5.33 10.01
CA SER A 364 3.86 -4.74 11.35
C SER A 364 2.48 -4.27 11.75
N VAL A 365 2.20 -4.21 13.05
CA VAL A 365 1.01 -3.57 13.62
C VAL A 365 1.37 -3.02 15.00
N GLY A 366 0.81 -1.86 15.36
CA GLY A 366 1.08 -1.19 16.63
C GLY A 366 2.40 -0.42 16.64
N LEU A 367 2.91 -0.18 17.83
CA LEU A 367 4.09 0.66 18.06
C LEU A 367 5.40 -0.12 17.80
N THR A 368 6.35 0.53 17.16
CA THR A 368 7.75 0.07 17.19
C THR A 368 8.31 0.17 18.62
N GLU A 369 9.36 -0.56 18.92
CA GLU A 369 10.05 -0.46 20.22
C GLU A 369 10.44 0.99 20.53
N ARG A 370 10.96 1.72 19.54
CA ARG A 370 11.35 3.11 19.70
C ARG A 370 10.16 4.03 20.01
N GLU A 371 9.06 3.90 19.28
CA GLU A 371 7.84 4.68 19.51
C GLU A 371 7.24 4.42 20.88
N ALA A 372 7.24 3.15 21.34
CA ALA A 372 6.77 2.80 22.66
C ALA A 372 7.63 3.46 23.77
N ILE A 373 8.96 3.44 23.62
CA ILE A 373 9.88 4.13 24.55
C ILE A 373 9.64 5.66 24.51
N ASP A 374 9.53 6.26 23.33
CA ASP A 374 9.32 7.70 23.17
C ASP A 374 7.95 8.15 23.74
N GLN A 375 6.96 7.26 23.79
CA GLN A 375 5.67 7.45 24.47
C GLN A 375 5.73 7.13 25.98
N ASN A 376 6.90 6.86 26.54
CA ASN A 376 7.18 6.57 27.95
C ASN A 376 6.56 5.25 28.48
N TYR A 377 6.34 4.27 27.61
CA TYR A 377 6.06 2.91 28.07
C TYR A 377 7.30 2.27 28.68
N ALA A 378 7.11 1.48 29.74
CA ALA A 378 8.13 0.54 30.20
C ALA A 378 8.04 -0.71 29.32
N VAL A 379 9.03 -0.90 28.45
CA VAL A 379 8.96 -1.88 27.34
C VAL A 379 9.68 -3.17 27.69
N ARG A 380 9.07 -4.31 27.39
CA ARG A 380 9.71 -5.62 27.22
C ARG A 380 9.62 -6.04 25.76
N VAL A 381 10.67 -6.70 25.29
CA VAL A 381 10.74 -7.16 23.89
C VAL A 381 11.06 -8.65 23.86
N GLY A 382 10.32 -9.40 23.05
CA GLY A 382 10.63 -10.78 22.72
C GLY A 382 10.84 -10.94 21.21
N SER A 383 11.79 -11.78 20.83
CA SER A 383 12.05 -12.07 19.41
C SER A 383 12.34 -13.56 19.22
N PHE A 384 11.84 -14.10 18.08
CA PHE A 384 12.08 -15.49 17.72
C PHE A 384 12.44 -15.58 16.23
N PRO A 385 13.62 -16.14 15.87
CA PRO A 385 14.05 -16.24 14.49
C PRO A 385 13.37 -17.43 13.77
N PHE A 386 12.96 -17.25 12.53
CA PHE A 386 12.42 -18.34 11.71
C PHE A 386 13.41 -19.48 11.51
N LEU A 387 14.71 -19.24 11.64
CA LEU A 387 15.73 -20.29 11.61
C LEU A 387 15.48 -21.40 12.65
N ALA A 388 14.86 -21.08 13.79
CA ALA A 388 14.52 -22.05 14.83
C ALA A 388 13.13 -22.69 14.65
N SER A 389 12.33 -22.22 13.68
CA SER A 389 11.00 -22.77 13.39
C SER A 389 11.07 -24.03 12.53
N GLY A 390 10.50 -25.14 13.03
CA GLY A 390 10.42 -26.39 12.27
C GLY A 390 9.72 -26.23 10.93
N ARG A 391 8.64 -25.42 10.85
CA ARG A 391 7.92 -25.17 9.61
C ARG A 391 8.75 -24.37 8.61
N ALA A 392 9.49 -23.38 9.08
CA ALA A 392 10.40 -22.60 8.24
C ALA A 392 11.52 -23.48 7.66
N GLN A 393 12.08 -24.39 8.46
CA GLN A 393 13.06 -25.39 8.01
C GLN A 393 12.49 -26.30 6.91
N ILE A 394 11.26 -26.80 7.10
CA ILE A 394 10.58 -27.66 6.11
C ILE A 394 10.38 -26.93 4.77
N SER A 395 10.06 -25.66 4.82
CA SER A 395 9.80 -24.86 3.60
C SER A 395 11.06 -24.25 2.96
N GLY A 396 12.22 -24.31 3.63
CA GLY A 396 13.45 -23.67 3.18
C GLY A 396 13.53 -22.15 3.43
N HIS A 397 12.48 -21.54 3.99
CA HIS A 397 12.40 -20.10 4.22
C HIS A 397 12.70 -19.73 5.66
N THR A 398 13.97 -19.72 6.03
CA THR A 398 14.44 -19.52 7.42
C THR A 398 14.88 -18.09 7.75
N THR A 399 14.83 -17.20 6.77
CA THR A 399 15.24 -15.79 6.96
C THR A 399 14.19 -15.02 7.75
N GLY A 400 14.66 -14.20 8.70
CA GLY A 400 13.83 -13.26 9.43
C GLY A 400 13.40 -13.75 10.81
N PHE A 401 12.44 -13.03 11.40
CA PHE A 401 12.00 -13.24 12.78
C PHE A 401 10.60 -12.66 13.02
N VAL A 402 10.02 -13.02 14.16
CA VAL A 402 8.90 -12.32 14.81
C VAL A 402 9.44 -11.56 16.00
N LYS A 403 9.08 -10.27 16.14
CA LYS A 403 9.38 -9.40 17.28
C LYS A 403 8.08 -8.89 17.90
N ILE A 404 7.95 -9.01 19.22
CA ILE A 404 6.81 -8.51 19.99
C ILE A 404 7.33 -7.43 20.95
N VAL A 405 6.65 -6.29 20.96
CA VAL A 405 6.86 -5.17 21.88
C VAL A 405 5.69 -5.17 22.85
N ALA A 406 5.96 -5.26 24.14
CA ALA A 406 4.95 -5.34 25.18
C ALA A 406 5.21 -4.33 26.31
N GLU A 407 4.16 -3.92 26.99
CA GLU A 407 4.21 -3.07 28.19
C GLU A 407 4.51 -3.93 29.44
N ASP A 408 5.43 -3.47 30.27
CA ASP A 408 5.96 -4.26 31.40
C ASP A 408 4.97 -4.43 32.56
N ARG A 409 4.06 -3.48 32.78
CA ARG A 409 3.18 -3.45 33.95
C ARG A 409 1.88 -4.22 33.76
N TYR A 410 1.24 -4.05 32.59
CA TYR A 410 -0.08 -4.64 32.30
C TYR A 410 0.03 -5.79 31.29
N ASP A 411 1.23 -6.05 30.79
CA ASP A 411 1.53 -7.13 29.85
C ASP A 411 0.84 -6.96 28.48
N GLU A 412 0.39 -5.75 28.18
CA GLU A 412 -0.30 -5.41 26.94
C GLU A 412 0.65 -5.54 25.75
N VAL A 413 0.17 -6.13 24.65
CA VAL A 413 0.90 -6.15 23.38
C VAL A 413 0.78 -4.78 22.73
N LEU A 414 1.90 -4.04 22.65
CA LEU A 414 1.96 -2.70 22.05
C LEU A 414 2.21 -2.74 20.56
N GLY A 415 2.93 -3.75 20.09
CA GLY A 415 3.24 -3.91 18.67
C GLY A 415 3.87 -5.25 18.33
N VAL A 416 3.66 -5.66 17.07
CA VAL A 416 4.25 -6.89 16.52
C VAL A 416 4.85 -6.58 15.16
N HIS A 417 6.09 -7.03 14.94
CA HIS A 417 6.89 -6.77 13.75
C HIS A 417 7.44 -8.08 13.23
N ILE A 418 7.11 -8.42 11.99
CA ILE A 418 7.48 -9.69 11.37
C ILE A 418 8.24 -9.40 10.09
N ILE A 419 9.40 -10.03 9.92
CA ILE A 419 10.10 -10.09 8.65
C ILE A 419 10.38 -11.55 8.32
N GLY A 420 9.91 -12.02 7.15
CA GLY A 420 10.10 -13.40 6.72
C GLY A 420 8.98 -13.89 5.81
N HIS A 421 9.04 -15.18 5.47
CA HIS A 421 8.05 -15.82 4.62
C HIS A 421 6.65 -15.77 5.23
N LYS A 422 5.66 -15.30 4.46
CA LYS A 422 4.26 -15.15 4.89
C LYS A 422 4.04 -14.18 6.07
N ALA A 423 4.94 -13.24 6.29
CA ALA A 423 4.76 -12.21 7.32
C ALA A 423 3.44 -11.46 7.16
N THR A 424 3.04 -11.17 5.92
CA THR A 424 1.80 -10.45 5.58
C THR A 424 0.51 -11.23 5.91
N GLU A 425 0.57 -12.55 6.00
CA GLU A 425 -0.54 -13.40 6.46
C GLU A 425 -0.51 -13.58 7.99
N LEU A 426 0.69 -13.74 8.57
CA LEU A 426 0.87 -13.95 10.00
C LEU A 426 0.45 -12.76 10.86
N ILE A 427 0.58 -11.54 10.33
CA ILE A 427 0.25 -10.31 11.09
C ILE A 427 -1.21 -10.21 11.49
N ALA A 428 -2.11 -10.96 10.85
CA ALA A 428 -3.54 -10.90 11.12
C ALA A 428 -3.90 -11.33 12.56
N GLU A 429 -3.17 -12.31 13.12
CA GLU A 429 -3.31 -12.74 14.51
C GLU A 429 -2.95 -11.59 15.46
N ALA A 430 -1.80 -10.96 15.24
CA ALA A 430 -1.35 -9.82 16.04
C ALA A 430 -2.33 -8.64 15.97
N SER A 431 -2.88 -8.35 14.78
CA SER A 431 -3.89 -7.30 14.61
C SER A 431 -5.15 -7.57 15.42
N ALA A 432 -5.59 -8.84 15.49
CA ALA A 432 -6.74 -9.23 16.30
C ALA A 432 -6.44 -9.11 17.82
N VAL A 433 -5.23 -9.47 18.25
CA VAL A 433 -4.80 -9.35 19.65
C VAL A 433 -4.73 -7.89 20.06
N LEU A 434 -4.10 -7.00 19.27
CA LEU A 434 -4.07 -5.58 19.58
C LEU A 434 -5.49 -4.98 19.65
N ARG A 435 -6.36 -5.33 18.69
CA ARG A 435 -7.75 -4.84 18.68
C ARG A 435 -8.55 -5.22 19.92
N LEU A 436 -8.21 -6.34 20.54
CA LEU A 436 -8.84 -6.85 21.77
C LEU A 436 -8.11 -6.40 23.04
N GLU A 437 -7.11 -5.51 22.94
CA GLU A 437 -6.25 -5.10 24.06
C GLU A 437 -5.65 -6.33 24.78
N GLY A 438 -5.22 -7.33 23.95
CA GLY A 438 -4.72 -8.60 24.44
C GLY A 438 -3.33 -8.48 25.02
N THR A 439 -3.02 -9.39 25.97
CA THR A 439 -1.72 -9.45 26.63
C THR A 439 -0.82 -10.53 26.04
N VAL A 440 0.46 -10.49 26.36
CA VAL A 440 1.42 -11.53 25.99
C VAL A 440 1.01 -12.89 26.55
N ALA A 441 0.40 -12.89 27.74
CA ALA A 441 -0.09 -14.12 28.36
C ALA A 441 -1.17 -14.83 27.52
N GLU A 442 -2.08 -14.08 26.88
CA GLU A 442 -3.08 -14.68 25.98
C GLU A 442 -2.43 -15.30 24.74
N LEU A 443 -1.40 -14.67 24.17
CA LEU A 443 -0.63 -15.26 23.05
C LEU A 443 0.03 -16.58 23.47
N ILE A 444 0.63 -16.64 24.67
CA ILE A 444 1.26 -17.85 25.21
C ILE A 444 0.23 -18.94 25.49
N GLN A 445 -0.97 -18.59 25.98
CA GLN A 445 -2.02 -19.56 26.29
C GLN A 445 -2.78 -20.04 25.04
N THR A 446 -2.66 -19.31 23.93
CA THR A 446 -3.27 -19.71 22.65
C THR A 446 -2.54 -20.92 22.09
N ILE A 447 -3.29 -22.01 21.84
CA ILE A 447 -2.73 -23.23 21.23
C ILE A 447 -2.55 -23.02 19.74
N HIS A 448 -1.30 -22.96 19.31
CA HIS A 448 -0.96 -22.89 17.89
C HIS A 448 -0.85 -24.28 17.27
N ALA A 449 -1.31 -24.42 16.03
CA ALA A 449 -1.24 -25.69 15.33
C ALA A 449 0.23 -26.03 14.97
N HIS A 450 0.61 -27.32 15.09
CA HIS A 450 1.94 -27.83 14.76
C HIS A 450 1.93 -28.72 13.51
N PRO A 451 2.89 -28.57 12.57
CA PRO A 451 3.88 -27.51 12.46
C PRO A 451 3.38 -26.32 11.61
N THR A 452 3.48 -25.11 12.13
CA THR A 452 3.09 -23.88 11.42
C THR A 452 4.11 -22.74 11.64
N LEU A 453 4.05 -21.70 10.79
CA LEU A 453 4.84 -20.50 11.00
C LEU A 453 4.29 -19.65 12.16
N SER A 454 3.00 -19.74 12.49
CA SER A 454 2.38 -19.01 13.60
C SER A 454 2.92 -19.42 14.97
N GLU A 455 3.50 -20.64 15.12
CA GLU A 455 4.25 -21.01 16.33
C GLU A 455 5.40 -20.04 16.62
N SER A 456 5.91 -19.32 15.60
CA SER A 456 6.94 -18.30 15.82
C SER A 456 6.42 -17.07 16.56
N VAL A 457 5.11 -16.77 16.46
CA VAL A 457 4.46 -15.72 17.27
C VAL A 457 4.39 -16.16 18.73
N HIS A 458 3.99 -17.40 18.99
CA HIS A 458 3.95 -18.02 20.32
C HIS A 458 5.34 -18.02 21.00
N GLU A 459 6.38 -18.42 20.26
CA GLU A 459 7.76 -18.44 20.77
C GLU A 459 8.30 -17.03 21.04
N ALA A 460 7.97 -16.05 20.18
CA ALA A 460 8.32 -14.65 20.41
C ALA A 460 7.61 -14.10 21.67
N ALA A 461 6.36 -14.53 21.93
CA ALA A 461 5.65 -14.18 23.16
C ALA A 461 6.34 -14.77 24.40
N HIS A 462 6.79 -16.02 24.39
CA HIS A 462 7.62 -16.59 25.45
C HIS A 462 8.92 -15.81 25.66
N ALA A 463 9.56 -15.37 24.57
CA ALA A 463 10.80 -14.60 24.62
C ALA A 463 10.63 -13.25 25.35
N VAL A 464 9.43 -12.65 25.39
CA VAL A 464 9.13 -11.44 26.19
C VAL A 464 9.36 -11.68 27.67
N TYR A 465 9.17 -12.91 28.17
CA TYR A 465 9.43 -13.30 29.57
C TYR A 465 10.84 -13.85 29.82
N GLY A 466 11.75 -13.71 28.86
CA GLY A 466 13.16 -14.01 29.07
C GLY A 466 13.69 -15.25 28.37
N GLY A 467 12.90 -15.94 27.57
CA GLY A 467 13.39 -17.04 26.74
C GLY A 467 12.31 -17.77 25.96
N ALA A 468 12.50 -17.89 24.64
CA ALA A 468 11.74 -18.80 23.81
C ALA A 468 12.04 -20.26 24.26
N ILE A 469 11.07 -21.17 24.05
CA ILE A 469 11.21 -22.57 24.48
C ILE A 469 12.19 -23.32 23.55
N HIS A 470 12.13 -23.01 22.26
CA HIS A 470 12.88 -23.74 21.24
C HIS A 470 14.09 -22.95 20.68
N TYR A 471 14.53 -21.88 21.36
CA TYR A 471 15.68 -21.08 20.91
C TYR A 471 16.46 -20.48 22.08
#